data_74be171f41dd33c5d747b0db4150f1f9
#
_entry.id   74be171f41dd33c5d747b0db4150f1f9
#
_cell.length_a   1.000
_cell.length_b   1.000
_cell.length_c   1.000
_cell.angle_alpha   90.00
_cell.angle_beta   90.00
_cell.angle_gamma   90.00
#
_symmetry.space_group_name_H-M   'P 1'
#
loop_
_entity.id
_entity.type
_entity.pdbx_description
1 polymer ?
#
loop_
_entity_poly.entity_id
_entity_poly.type
_entity_poly.pdbx_seq_one_letter_code
_entity_poly.pdbx_strand_id
1 'polypeptide(L)'
;SGTSANSSGLGADTSGNDHHFTVNNLTAVDQSTDTCTNNGCTLNPLVQAGSISSGATHTFSNGNLSLTGGTSKWIADYGTFALTTGKWFYEIKLTTFSSPSGSPIRVGWGAINDVVKDNNIYFRGLTYDLQGIVRYGSGGTDGGTTTGRTAFVQGDIVSIAIDIDNDEITFYKNGSVTNVEDFDYSSLTTNIKRSLDFAIAPHIVMYANNSNAVDYNFGSPPYSESGGNSDGNGYGNFSMAV
;
A
#
# COMPACT_ATOMS: atom_id res chain seq x y z
N SER A 1 -19.06 2.70 -18.13
CA SER A 1 -18.20 1.55 -18.45
C SER A 1 -19.06 0.37 -18.89
N GLY A 2 -18.94 -0.07 -20.09
CA GLY A 2 -19.67 -1.21 -20.65
C GLY A 2 -18.69 -2.27 -21.16
N THR A 3 -19.14 -3.53 -21.16
CA THR A 3 -18.37 -4.66 -21.66
C THR A 3 -18.59 -4.94 -23.16
N SER A 4 -19.38 -4.09 -23.82
CA SER A 4 -19.75 -4.28 -25.22
C SER A 4 -18.74 -3.67 -26.18
N ALA A 5 -18.52 -4.29 -27.32
CA ALA A 5 -17.76 -3.75 -28.43
C ALA A 5 -18.58 -2.63 -29.13
N ASN A 6 -18.55 -1.43 -28.55
CA ASN A 6 -19.20 -0.25 -29.06
C ASN A 6 -18.46 1.02 -28.59
N SER A 7 -18.85 2.16 -29.09
CA SER A 7 -18.24 3.46 -28.79
C SER A 7 -18.29 3.91 -27.33
N SER A 8 -18.92 3.16 -26.45
CA SER A 8 -19.09 3.51 -25.01
C SER A 8 -18.50 2.46 -24.07
N GLY A 9 -17.95 1.36 -24.58
CA GLY A 9 -17.44 0.23 -23.79
C GLY A 9 -15.94 0.29 -23.56
N LEU A 10 -15.44 -0.67 -22.76
CA LEU A 10 -14.01 -0.82 -22.48
C LEU A 10 -13.16 -1.11 -23.73
N GLY A 11 -13.76 -1.70 -24.76
CA GLY A 11 -13.09 -1.96 -26.05
C GLY A 11 -13.35 -0.88 -27.10
N ALA A 12 -13.77 0.32 -26.70
CA ALA A 12 -14.11 1.37 -27.65
C ALA A 12 -12.91 1.87 -28.45
N ASP A 13 -13.05 1.88 -29.78
CA ASP A 13 -12.18 2.64 -30.66
C ASP A 13 -12.70 4.07 -30.75
N THR A 14 -11.87 5.02 -30.35
CA THR A 14 -12.18 6.46 -30.41
C THR A 14 -11.53 7.15 -31.60
N SER A 15 -10.91 6.38 -32.52
CA SER A 15 -10.24 6.93 -33.70
C SER A 15 -11.21 7.43 -34.79
N GLY A 16 -12.49 7.07 -34.69
CA GLY A 16 -13.52 7.38 -35.71
C GLY A 16 -13.64 6.30 -36.79
N ASN A 17 -12.90 5.21 -36.69
CA ASN A 17 -12.92 4.12 -37.67
C ASN A 17 -13.81 2.93 -37.28
N ASP A 18 -14.47 3.00 -36.13
CA ASP A 18 -15.37 1.98 -35.57
C ASP A 18 -14.75 0.56 -35.43
N HIS A 19 -13.44 0.50 -35.25
CA HIS A 19 -12.70 -0.76 -35.03
C HIS A 19 -12.75 -1.19 -33.54
N HIS A 20 -13.94 -1.33 -32.98
CA HIS A 20 -14.12 -1.71 -31.58
C HIS A 20 -13.64 -3.13 -31.30
N PHE A 21 -12.96 -3.30 -30.16
CA PHE A 21 -12.52 -4.60 -29.68
C PHE A 21 -13.62 -5.31 -28.89
N THR A 22 -13.75 -6.62 -29.11
CA THR A 22 -14.58 -7.46 -28.26
C THR A 22 -13.89 -7.63 -26.91
N VAL A 23 -14.58 -7.25 -25.84
CA VAL A 23 -14.08 -7.35 -24.48
C VAL A 23 -14.33 -8.77 -23.93
N ASN A 24 -13.26 -9.44 -23.54
CA ASN A 24 -13.32 -10.75 -22.87
C ASN A 24 -12.72 -10.63 -21.45
N ASN A 25 -13.52 -10.92 -20.43
CA ASN A 25 -13.13 -10.92 -19.02
C ASN A 25 -12.62 -9.58 -18.46
N LEU A 26 -12.78 -8.45 -19.16
CA LEU A 26 -12.51 -7.13 -18.61
C LEU A 26 -13.77 -6.59 -17.90
N THR A 27 -13.55 -6.04 -16.72
CA THR A 27 -14.59 -5.44 -15.87
C THR A 27 -14.21 -4.00 -15.49
N ALA A 28 -15.07 -3.31 -14.78
CA ALA A 28 -14.77 -1.96 -14.32
C ALA A 28 -13.55 -1.89 -13.37
N VAL A 29 -13.23 -2.97 -12.66
CA VAL A 29 -12.05 -3.04 -11.77
C VAL A 29 -10.73 -3.18 -12.53
N ASP A 30 -10.78 -3.52 -13.81
CA ASP A 30 -9.60 -3.57 -14.67
C ASP A 30 -9.29 -2.20 -15.32
N GLN A 31 -10.14 -1.22 -15.09
CA GLN A 31 -9.90 0.17 -15.50
C GLN A 31 -9.04 0.88 -14.46
N SER A 32 -7.97 1.49 -14.93
CA SER A 32 -7.12 2.39 -14.16
C SER A 32 -7.24 3.82 -14.69
N THR A 33 -7.10 4.81 -13.81
CA THR A 33 -6.91 6.20 -14.22
C THR A 33 -5.48 6.47 -14.69
N ASP A 34 -4.67 5.43 -14.72
CA ASP A 34 -3.28 5.46 -15.14
C ASP A 34 -3.17 5.78 -16.64
N THR A 35 -2.38 6.77 -16.96
CA THR A 35 -2.14 7.24 -18.34
C THR A 35 -0.66 7.58 -18.53
N CYS A 36 -0.23 7.85 -19.75
CA CYS A 36 1.14 8.30 -20.01
C CYS A 36 1.51 9.59 -19.26
N THR A 37 0.51 10.39 -18.88
CA THR A 37 0.67 11.67 -18.18
C THR A 37 0.30 11.60 -16.70
N ASN A 38 -0.36 10.54 -16.28
CA ASN A 38 -0.75 10.28 -14.90
C ASN A 38 -0.50 8.80 -14.60
N ASN A 39 0.70 8.50 -14.14
CA ASN A 39 1.17 7.16 -13.87
C ASN A 39 0.99 6.84 -12.38
N GLY A 40 0.15 5.90 -12.05
CA GLY A 40 -0.18 5.51 -10.68
C GLY A 40 0.82 4.53 -10.09
N CYS A 41 1.01 4.58 -8.78
CA CYS A 41 1.74 3.56 -8.04
C CYS A 41 0.95 2.24 -8.03
N THR A 42 1.65 1.13 -8.09
CA THR A 42 1.12 -0.23 -7.82
C THR A 42 2.07 -0.97 -6.90
N LEU A 43 1.70 -2.13 -6.40
CA LEU A 43 2.67 -3.03 -5.77
C LEU A 43 3.60 -3.62 -6.83
N ASN A 44 4.83 -3.92 -6.42
CA ASN A 44 5.86 -4.48 -7.28
C ASN A 44 6.05 -5.98 -7.01
N PRO A 45 5.48 -6.88 -7.83
CA PRO A 45 5.59 -8.32 -7.60
C PRO A 45 7.00 -8.88 -7.81
N LEU A 46 7.91 -8.09 -8.39
CA LEU A 46 9.32 -8.47 -8.59
C LEU A 46 10.18 -8.16 -7.36
N VAL A 47 9.64 -7.41 -6.41
CA VAL A 47 10.36 -6.99 -5.21
C VAL A 47 9.62 -7.50 -3.98
N GLN A 48 9.87 -8.75 -3.66
CA GLN A 48 9.42 -9.37 -2.42
C GLN A 48 10.65 -9.67 -1.54
N ALA A 49 10.56 -9.32 -0.28
CA ALA A 49 11.64 -9.59 0.68
C ALA A 49 11.14 -10.53 1.78
N GLY A 50 12.05 -11.35 2.32
CA GLY A 50 11.78 -12.21 3.45
C GLY A 50 11.97 -13.68 3.24
N SER A 51 11.07 -14.48 3.76
CA SER A 51 11.19 -15.95 3.73
C SER A 51 10.99 -16.57 2.33
N ILE A 52 11.34 -15.83 1.27
CA ILE A 52 11.21 -16.28 -0.13
C ILE A 52 12.02 -17.57 -0.39
N SER A 53 13.15 -17.72 0.25
CA SER A 53 13.98 -18.93 0.16
C SER A 53 13.25 -20.22 0.61
N SER A 54 12.15 -20.08 1.33
CA SER A 54 11.28 -21.18 1.77
C SER A 54 10.06 -21.37 0.88
N GLY A 55 9.99 -20.74 -0.29
CA GLY A 55 8.87 -20.83 -1.23
C GLY A 55 7.61 -20.06 -0.79
N ALA A 56 7.73 -19.16 0.16
CA ALA A 56 6.64 -18.29 0.55
C ALA A 56 6.43 -17.20 -0.52
N THR A 57 5.18 -16.99 -0.92
CA THR A 57 4.82 -15.95 -1.90
C THR A 57 3.51 -15.29 -1.50
N HIS A 58 3.36 -14.02 -1.84
CA HIS A 58 2.07 -13.38 -1.93
C HIS A 58 1.51 -13.50 -3.35
N THR A 59 0.20 -13.48 -3.46
CA THR A 59 -0.50 -13.43 -4.75
C THR A 59 -1.00 -12.02 -5.00
N PHE A 60 -0.65 -11.49 -6.17
CA PHE A 60 -1.07 -10.17 -6.63
C PHE A 60 -2.22 -10.32 -7.63
N SER A 61 -3.17 -9.39 -7.59
CA SER A 61 -4.31 -9.33 -8.51
C SER A 61 -4.76 -7.88 -8.70
N ASN A 62 -5.78 -7.67 -9.53
CA ASN A 62 -6.36 -6.35 -9.80
C ASN A 62 -5.29 -5.31 -10.19
N GLY A 63 -4.44 -5.63 -11.18
CA GLY A 63 -3.37 -4.73 -11.59
C GLY A 63 -2.32 -4.48 -10.52
N ASN A 64 -2.05 -5.47 -9.66
CA ASN A 64 -1.15 -5.39 -8.50
C ASN A 64 -1.62 -4.41 -7.40
N LEU A 65 -2.92 -4.19 -7.31
CA LEU A 65 -3.54 -3.40 -6.24
C LEU A 65 -4.12 -4.26 -5.13
N SER A 66 -4.27 -5.56 -5.34
CA SER A 66 -4.73 -6.51 -4.32
C SER A 66 -3.63 -7.51 -3.99
N LEU A 67 -3.46 -7.78 -2.71
CA LEU A 67 -2.45 -8.68 -2.17
C LEU A 67 -3.11 -9.73 -1.28
N THR A 68 -2.83 -11.01 -1.54
CA THR A 68 -3.29 -12.12 -0.70
C THR A 68 -2.11 -12.96 -0.23
N GLY A 69 -2.10 -13.31 1.04
CA GLY A 69 -1.10 -14.19 1.63
C GLY A 69 -1.18 -15.61 1.09
N GLY A 70 -0.03 -16.23 0.89
CA GLY A 70 0.08 -17.63 0.48
C GLY A 70 0.42 -18.58 1.63
N THR A 71 1.68 -18.86 1.85
CA THR A 71 2.17 -19.75 2.90
C THR A 71 2.48 -19.04 4.21
N SER A 72 2.49 -19.78 5.33
CA SER A 72 2.69 -19.25 6.69
C SER A 72 4.09 -18.68 6.95
N LYS A 73 4.40 -17.54 6.38
CA LYS A 73 5.68 -16.82 6.49
C LYS A 73 5.49 -15.31 6.43
N TRP A 74 6.45 -14.57 6.96
CA TRP A 74 6.49 -13.13 6.84
C TRP A 74 7.11 -12.72 5.51
N ILE A 75 6.41 -11.87 4.77
CA ILE A 75 6.89 -11.32 3.50
C ILE A 75 6.65 -9.81 3.52
N ALA A 76 7.59 -9.07 2.98
CA ALA A 76 7.50 -7.64 2.75
C ALA A 76 7.36 -7.37 1.25
N ASP A 77 6.42 -6.51 0.91
CA ASP A 77 6.19 -6.03 -0.45
C ASP A 77 6.28 -4.51 -0.48
N TYR A 78 6.59 -3.97 -1.65
CA TYR A 78 6.84 -2.56 -1.87
C TYR A 78 6.04 -2.04 -3.06
N GLY A 79 5.69 -0.77 -3.00
CA GLY A 79 5.16 -0.04 -4.15
C GLY A 79 6.22 0.20 -5.23
N THR A 80 5.76 0.56 -6.42
CA THR A 80 6.62 0.84 -7.58
C THR A 80 7.26 2.24 -7.54
N PHE A 81 6.76 3.15 -6.70
CA PHE A 81 7.31 4.49 -6.55
C PHE A 81 8.37 4.54 -5.46
N ALA A 82 9.50 5.13 -5.80
CA ALA A 82 10.60 5.40 -4.89
C ALA A 82 10.71 6.92 -4.67
N LEU A 83 10.51 7.36 -3.44
CA LEU A 83 10.32 8.75 -3.07
C LEU A 83 11.47 9.23 -2.20
N THR A 84 11.91 10.47 -2.40
CA THR A 84 12.99 11.09 -1.63
C THR A 84 12.58 12.43 -1.02
N THR A 85 11.49 13.02 -1.46
CA THR A 85 10.99 14.35 -1.04
C THR A 85 9.48 14.44 -1.22
N GLY A 86 8.86 15.44 -0.63
CA GLY A 86 7.47 15.81 -0.85
C GLY A 86 6.48 15.11 0.09
N LYS A 87 5.20 15.39 -0.18
CA LYS A 87 4.06 14.87 0.58
C LYS A 87 3.33 13.84 -0.25
N TRP A 88 3.09 12.68 0.35
CA TRP A 88 2.51 11.53 -0.35
C TRP A 88 1.46 10.85 0.51
N PHE A 89 0.49 10.23 -0.15
CA PHE A 89 -0.65 9.61 0.48
C PHE A 89 -1.06 8.34 -0.26
N TYR A 90 -1.51 7.34 0.49
CA TYR A 90 -2.18 6.17 -0.04
C TYR A 90 -3.07 5.54 1.03
N GLU A 91 -3.96 4.65 0.60
CA GLU A 91 -4.87 3.93 1.48
C GLU A 91 -4.75 2.42 1.30
N ILE A 92 -5.08 1.70 2.35
CA ILE A 92 -5.18 0.24 2.34
C ILE A 92 -6.49 -0.15 2.98
N LYS A 93 -7.27 -0.97 2.28
CA LYS A 93 -8.45 -1.63 2.83
C LYS A 93 -8.10 -3.04 3.28
N LEU A 94 -8.43 -3.36 4.53
CA LEU A 94 -8.27 -4.71 5.04
C LEU A 94 -9.44 -5.58 4.60
N THR A 95 -9.23 -6.47 3.63
CA THR A 95 -10.28 -7.31 3.08
C THR A 95 -10.52 -8.55 3.91
N THR A 96 -9.46 -9.25 4.30
CA THR A 96 -9.55 -10.40 5.21
C THR A 96 -8.30 -10.55 6.08
N PHE A 97 -8.47 -11.09 7.27
CA PHE A 97 -7.35 -11.62 8.07
C PHE A 97 -7.83 -12.69 9.06
N SER A 98 -6.96 -13.63 9.38
CA SER A 98 -7.32 -14.83 10.15
C SER A 98 -7.23 -14.69 11.67
N SER A 99 -6.46 -13.73 12.17
CA SER A 99 -6.31 -13.52 13.62
C SER A 99 -5.68 -12.17 13.91
N PRO A 100 -6.23 -11.39 14.84
CA PRO A 100 -5.60 -10.15 15.31
C PRO A 100 -4.40 -10.41 16.23
N SER A 101 -4.20 -11.62 16.72
CA SER A 101 -3.07 -11.93 17.57
C SER A 101 -1.77 -12.00 16.76
N GLY A 102 -0.73 -11.31 17.24
CA GLY A 102 0.58 -11.29 16.61
C GLY A 102 0.76 -10.27 15.47
N SER A 103 -0.21 -9.36 15.27
CA SER A 103 -0.13 -8.27 14.28
C SER A 103 0.30 -8.73 12.88
N PRO A 104 -0.48 -9.60 12.22
CA PRO A 104 -0.06 -10.24 10.97
C PRO A 104 0.03 -9.29 9.77
N ILE A 105 -0.43 -8.06 9.90
CA ILE A 105 -0.37 -7.03 8.85
C ILE A 105 0.20 -5.75 9.46
N ARG A 106 1.21 -5.21 8.79
CA ARG A 106 1.88 -3.95 9.13
C ARG A 106 2.03 -3.14 7.86
N VAL A 107 1.56 -1.91 7.87
CA VAL A 107 1.48 -1.04 6.69
C VAL A 107 2.17 0.30 6.96
N GLY A 108 2.83 0.86 5.96
CA GLY A 108 3.54 2.12 6.11
C GLY A 108 4.51 2.41 4.99
N TRP A 109 5.66 2.96 5.33
CA TRP A 109 6.71 3.32 4.38
C TRP A 109 8.00 2.57 4.71
N GLY A 110 8.66 2.06 3.70
CA GLY A 110 9.89 1.28 3.84
C GLY A 110 11.00 1.73 2.90
N ALA A 111 12.25 1.63 3.35
CA ALA A 111 13.42 1.94 2.55
C ALA A 111 13.65 0.87 1.48
N ILE A 112 13.83 1.27 0.22
CA ILE A 112 13.98 0.35 -0.91
C ILE A 112 15.38 -0.17 -1.11
N ASN A 113 16.40 0.48 -0.57
CA ASN A 113 17.81 0.11 -0.74
C ASN A 113 18.20 -1.17 -0.01
N ASP A 114 17.36 -1.62 0.92
CA ASP A 114 17.60 -2.77 1.79
C ASP A 114 16.76 -4.00 1.44
N VAL A 115 16.00 -3.94 0.36
CA VAL A 115 14.97 -4.94 -0.01
C VAL A 115 15.51 -6.34 -0.23
N VAL A 116 16.78 -6.51 -0.54
CA VAL A 116 17.27 -7.74 -1.20
C VAL A 116 18.16 -8.61 -0.31
N LYS A 117 18.57 -8.20 0.88
CA LYS A 117 19.77 -8.81 1.48
C LYS A 117 19.61 -9.70 2.71
N ASP A 118 18.50 -9.68 3.42
CA ASP A 118 18.42 -10.48 4.66
C ASP A 118 17.08 -11.18 4.86
N ASN A 119 17.15 -12.40 5.39
CA ASN A 119 16.01 -13.17 5.90
C ASN A 119 15.26 -12.47 7.06
N ASN A 120 15.64 -11.26 7.41
CA ASN A 120 15.16 -10.51 8.56
C ASN A 120 14.46 -9.22 8.10
N ILE A 121 13.26 -9.38 7.55
CA ILE A 121 12.42 -8.34 6.96
C ILE A 121 11.70 -7.45 7.97
N TYR A 122 11.88 -7.72 9.25
CA TYR A 122 10.90 -7.27 10.22
C TYR A 122 10.76 -5.74 10.34
N PHE A 123 11.77 -4.93 9.98
CA PHE A 123 11.75 -3.53 10.42
C PHE A 123 12.61 -2.59 9.59
N ARG A 124 12.39 -2.55 8.27
CA ARG A 124 13.13 -1.58 7.42
C ARG A 124 12.23 -0.42 6.98
N GLY A 125 11.58 0.18 7.94
CA GLY A 125 10.66 1.27 7.68
C GLY A 125 9.91 1.68 8.90
N LEU A 126 8.88 2.43 8.69
CA LEU A 126 7.94 2.88 9.69
C LEU A 126 6.56 2.34 9.33
N THR A 127 6.03 1.46 10.16
CA THR A 127 4.79 0.75 9.90
C THR A 127 3.83 0.82 11.07
N TYR A 128 2.55 0.76 10.77
CA TYR A 128 1.45 0.70 11.70
C TYR A 128 0.77 -0.67 11.62
N ASP A 129 0.55 -1.31 12.75
CA ASP A 129 0.00 -2.65 12.79
C ASP A 129 -1.45 -2.73 13.30
N LEU A 130 -2.08 -3.90 13.15
CA LEU A 130 -3.46 -4.16 13.54
C LEU A 130 -3.78 -3.86 15.01
N GLN A 131 -2.78 -3.88 15.89
CA GLN A 131 -2.95 -3.64 17.32
C GLN A 131 -2.83 -2.15 17.71
N GLY A 132 -2.64 -1.26 16.74
CA GLY A 132 -2.42 0.15 17.03
C GLY A 132 -0.99 0.45 17.46
N ILE A 133 -0.02 -0.33 17.00
CA ILE A 133 1.40 -0.15 17.32
C ILE A 133 2.12 0.38 16.10
N VAL A 134 2.81 1.51 16.22
CA VAL A 134 3.77 1.94 15.24
C VAL A 134 5.11 1.26 15.55
N ARG A 135 5.66 0.63 14.53
CA ARG A 135 6.94 -0.07 14.58
C ARG A 135 7.92 0.59 13.65
N TYR A 136 9.14 0.73 14.09
CA TYR A 136 10.22 1.31 13.30
C TYR A 136 11.51 0.55 13.52
N GLY A 137 12.35 0.46 12.49
CA GLY A 137 13.61 -0.25 12.59
C GLY A 137 14.46 -0.19 11.34
N SER A 138 15.70 -0.65 11.50
CA SER A 138 16.63 -0.84 10.41
C SER A 138 17.41 -2.16 10.60
N GLY A 139 17.65 -2.85 9.50
CA GLY A 139 18.58 -3.99 9.50
C GLY A 139 18.14 -5.22 10.30
N GLY A 140 16.84 -5.49 10.40
CA GLY A 140 16.34 -6.72 11.03
C GLY A 140 16.19 -6.67 12.54
N THR A 141 16.45 -5.53 13.14
CA THR A 141 16.20 -5.29 14.57
C THR A 141 14.99 -4.37 14.71
N ASP A 142 14.07 -4.70 15.64
CA ASP A 142 13.06 -3.76 16.10
C ASP A 142 13.80 -2.56 16.69
N GLY A 143 13.76 -1.42 16.00
CA GLY A 143 14.35 -0.18 16.53
C GLY A 143 13.53 0.40 17.65
N GLY A 144 12.27 0.01 17.74
CA GLY A 144 11.34 0.42 18.76
C GLY A 144 9.89 0.33 18.34
N THR A 145 9.02 0.51 19.32
CA THR A 145 7.58 0.52 19.14
C THR A 145 6.95 1.64 19.95
N THR A 146 5.90 2.26 19.40
CA THR A 146 5.02 3.14 20.17
C THR A 146 3.61 2.57 20.13
N THR A 147 2.97 2.50 21.27
CA THR A 147 1.62 1.94 21.47
C THR A 147 0.58 3.03 21.71
N GLY A 148 -0.68 2.64 21.84
CA GLY A 148 -1.76 3.53 22.27
C GLY A 148 -2.55 4.16 21.13
N ARG A 149 -2.33 3.72 19.87
CA ARG A 149 -3.14 4.11 18.73
C ARG A 149 -4.36 3.22 18.57
N THR A 150 -5.30 3.66 17.76
CA THR A 150 -6.53 2.90 17.49
C THR A 150 -6.22 1.64 16.68
N ALA A 151 -6.52 0.48 17.23
CA ALA A 151 -6.44 -0.78 16.48
C ALA A 151 -7.39 -0.78 15.28
N PHE A 152 -7.03 -1.50 14.23
CA PHE A 152 -7.89 -1.65 13.07
C PHE A 152 -8.27 -3.11 12.81
N VAL A 153 -9.43 -3.30 12.18
CA VAL A 153 -10.05 -4.60 11.96
C VAL A 153 -10.42 -4.80 10.48
N GLN A 154 -10.86 -6.00 10.16
CA GLN A 154 -11.34 -6.29 8.80
C GLN A 154 -12.45 -5.32 8.38
N GLY A 155 -12.34 -4.82 7.16
CA GLY A 155 -13.24 -3.84 6.59
C GLY A 155 -12.79 -2.39 6.76
N ASP A 156 -11.88 -2.10 7.70
CA ASP A 156 -11.34 -0.76 7.88
C ASP A 156 -10.46 -0.33 6.70
N ILE A 157 -10.48 0.97 6.43
CA ILE A 157 -9.54 1.65 5.55
C ILE A 157 -8.51 2.36 6.43
N VAL A 158 -7.25 2.04 6.21
CA VAL A 158 -6.10 2.70 6.84
C VAL A 158 -5.46 3.60 5.79
N SER A 159 -5.44 4.90 6.06
CA SER A 159 -4.80 5.87 5.19
C SER A 159 -3.46 6.30 5.80
N ILE A 160 -2.46 6.48 4.96
CA ILE A 160 -1.09 6.73 5.38
C ILE A 160 -0.55 7.93 4.62
N ALA A 161 -0.40 9.06 5.32
CA ALA A 161 0.24 10.25 4.81
C ALA A 161 1.69 10.32 5.27
N ILE A 162 2.58 10.81 4.43
CA ILE A 162 3.96 11.11 4.78
C ILE A 162 4.36 12.48 4.26
N ASP A 163 5.04 13.24 5.09
CA ASP A 163 5.75 14.46 4.74
C ASP A 163 7.24 14.19 4.90
N ILE A 164 7.90 13.86 3.79
CA ILE A 164 9.32 13.49 3.81
C ILE A 164 10.19 14.70 4.13
N ASP A 165 9.76 15.88 3.73
CA ASP A 165 10.54 17.11 3.91
C ASP A 165 10.56 17.57 5.38
N ASN A 166 9.54 17.16 6.16
CA ASN A 166 9.43 17.47 7.59
C ASN A 166 9.64 16.25 8.51
N ASP A 167 10.00 15.09 7.97
CA ASP A 167 10.17 13.84 8.73
C ASP A 167 8.91 13.40 9.51
N GLU A 168 7.72 13.57 8.92
CA GLU A 168 6.44 13.28 9.58
C GLU A 168 5.64 12.21 8.85
N ILE A 169 4.95 11.36 9.60
CA ILE A 169 4.00 10.37 9.09
C ILE A 169 2.73 10.40 9.93
N THR A 170 1.58 10.39 9.28
CA THR A 170 0.27 10.36 9.93
C THR A 170 -0.51 9.14 9.46
N PHE A 171 -1.12 8.45 10.42
CA PHE A 171 -2.00 7.32 10.15
C PHE A 171 -3.44 7.67 10.46
N TYR A 172 -4.34 7.32 9.55
CA TYR A 172 -5.77 7.52 9.69
C TYR A 172 -6.48 6.17 9.66
N LYS A 173 -7.59 6.08 10.36
CA LYS A 173 -8.52 4.97 10.31
C LYS A 173 -9.90 5.48 9.92
N ASN A 174 -10.41 5.00 8.78
CA ASN A 174 -11.74 5.39 8.27
C ASN A 174 -11.92 6.92 8.24
N GLY A 175 -10.90 7.64 7.75
CA GLY A 175 -10.89 9.09 7.63
C GLY A 175 -10.63 9.88 8.92
N SER A 176 -10.37 9.21 10.04
CA SER A 176 -10.06 9.85 11.32
C SER A 176 -8.63 9.57 11.76
N VAL A 177 -7.96 10.57 12.32
CA VAL A 177 -6.59 10.41 12.85
C VAL A 177 -6.56 9.36 13.96
N THR A 178 -5.54 8.52 13.96
CA THR A 178 -5.36 7.48 14.99
C THR A 178 -4.66 8.03 16.22
N ASN A 179 -5.36 8.56 17.19
CA ASN A 179 -4.92 9.04 18.52
C ASN A 179 -3.58 9.81 18.62
N VAL A 180 -2.70 9.75 17.66
CA VAL A 180 -1.45 10.49 17.58
C VAL A 180 -1.33 11.04 16.18
N GLU A 181 -1.47 12.35 16.09
CA GLU A 181 -1.17 13.13 14.92
C GLU A 181 0.34 13.10 14.73
N ASP A 182 0.77 13.15 13.49
CA ASP A 182 2.13 13.38 13.03
C ASP A 182 3.22 12.70 13.87
N PHE A 183 3.51 11.46 13.54
CA PHE A 183 4.66 10.80 14.14
C PHE A 183 5.93 11.40 13.55
N ASP A 184 6.58 12.28 14.33
CA ASP A 184 7.88 12.83 14.02
C ASP A 184 8.95 11.75 14.14
N TYR A 185 9.51 11.34 13.02
CA TYR A 185 10.60 10.38 12.97
C TYR A 185 12.00 11.00 12.92
N SER A 186 12.09 12.34 12.95
CA SER A 186 13.37 13.06 13.01
C SER A 186 14.19 12.70 14.24
N SER A 187 13.49 12.38 15.33
CA SER A 187 14.10 11.99 16.63
C SER A 187 14.51 10.51 16.71
N LEU A 188 14.20 9.70 15.71
CA LEU A 188 14.60 8.31 15.69
C LEU A 188 16.13 8.18 15.63
N THR A 189 16.64 7.05 16.10
CA THR A 189 18.09 6.80 16.11
C THR A 189 18.67 6.98 14.71
N THR A 190 19.92 7.45 14.64
CA THR A 190 20.63 7.75 13.38
C THR A 190 20.52 6.62 12.34
N ASN A 191 20.50 5.36 12.77
CA ASN A 191 20.39 4.23 11.85
C ASN A 191 18.99 4.10 11.24
N ILE A 192 17.93 4.39 12.00
CA ILE A 192 16.55 4.30 11.53
C ILE A 192 16.25 5.48 10.62
N LYS A 193 16.58 6.70 11.04
CA LYS A 193 16.47 7.91 10.22
C LYS A 193 17.25 7.72 8.92
N ARG A 194 18.49 7.23 8.98
CA ARG A 194 19.32 6.97 7.80
C ARG A 194 18.68 5.95 6.84
N SER A 195 17.92 4.98 7.34
CA SER A 195 17.17 4.06 6.47
C SER A 195 16.04 4.78 5.73
N LEU A 196 15.40 5.79 6.38
CA LEU A 196 14.34 6.59 5.80
C LEU A 196 14.87 7.78 4.96
N ASP A 197 16.13 8.20 5.15
CA ASP A 197 16.80 9.23 4.32
C ASP A 197 17.15 8.73 2.90
N PHE A 198 16.98 7.44 2.63
CA PHE A 198 17.05 6.89 1.28
C PHE A 198 15.67 6.96 0.61
N ALA A 199 15.61 6.57 -0.66
CA ALA A 199 14.33 6.45 -1.32
C ALA A 199 13.44 5.45 -0.60
N ILE A 200 12.23 5.88 -0.26
CA ILE A 200 11.21 5.08 0.41
C ILE A 200 10.07 4.76 -0.53
N ALA A 201 9.37 3.68 -0.27
CA ALA A 201 8.21 3.26 -1.03
C ALA A 201 7.06 2.89 -0.09
N PRO A 202 5.80 2.92 -0.55
CA PRO A 202 4.71 2.26 0.13
C PRO A 202 5.09 0.83 0.48
N HIS A 203 4.85 0.41 1.71
CA HIS A 203 5.40 -0.82 2.24
C HIS A 203 4.38 -1.57 3.08
N ILE A 204 4.37 -2.88 2.93
CA ILE A 204 3.63 -3.80 3.79
C ILE A 204 4.53 -4.95 4.24
N VAL A 205 4.38 -5.33 5.49
CA VAL A 205 4.88 -6.60 6.00
C VAL A 205 3.67 -7.42 6.41
N MET A 206 3.44 -8.52 5.73
CA MET A 206 2.30 -9.38 6.00
C MET A 206 2.75 -10.81 6.30
N TYR A 207 2.16 -11.39 7.36
CA TYR A 207 2.28 -12.81 7.57
C TYR A 207 1.42 -13.53 6.54
N ALA A 208 2.09 -14.12 5.58
CA ALA A 208 1.41 -14.79 4.49
C ALA A 208 0.72 -16.05 5.03
N ASN A 209 -0.58 -15.98 5.16
CA ASN A 209 -1.46 -17.14 5.24
C ASN A 209 -2.68 -16.88 4.36
N ASN A 210 -3.35 -17.91 3.94
CA ASN A 210 -4.42 -17.84 2.94
C ASN A 210 -5.63 -16.98 3.37
N SER A 211 -5.62 -16.44 4.58
CA SER A 211 -6.72 -15.64 5.12
C SER A 211 -6.36 -14.17 5.32
N ASN A 212 -5.13 -13.75 4.96
CA ASN A 212 -4.75 -12.35 5.02
C ASN A 212 -4.79 -11.76 3.62
N ALA A 213 -5.56 -10.71 3.44
CA ALA A 213 -5.65 -9.99 2.18
C ALA A 213 -5.91 -8.50 2.41
N VAL A 214 -5.35 -7.69 1.53
CA VAL A 214 -5.49 -6.23 1.53
C VAL A 214 -5.64 -5.71 0.10
N ASP A 215 -6.35 -4.60 -0.03
CA ASP A 215 -6.47 -3.85 -1.27
C ASP A 215 -5.83 -2.47 -1.10
N TYR A 216 -5.03 -2.06 -2.07
CA TYR A 216 -4.35 -0.77 -2.10
C TYR A 216 -5.12 0.25 -2.93
N ASN A 217 -5.15 1.47 -2.46
CA ASN A 217 -5.64 2.62 -3.19
C ASN A 217 -4.52 3.66 -3.32
N PHE A 218 -3.95 3.73 -4.50
CA PHE A 218 -3.02 4.77 -4.93
C PHE A 218 -3.72 5.83 -5.81
N GLY A 219 -5.05 5.96 -5.68
CA GLY A 219 -5.89 6.84 -6.48
C GLY A 219 -6.91 6.11 -7.36
N SER A 220 -6.73 4.82 -7.59
CA SER A 220 -7.64 3.95 -8.36
C SER A 220 -7.88 2.65 -7.59
N PRO A 221 -8.76 2.66 -6.58
CA PRO A 221 -8.97 1.49 -5.75
C PRO A 221 -9.59 0.32 -6.54
N PRO A 222 -9.19 -0.94 -6.24
CA PRO A 222 -9.78 -2.12 -6.84
C PRO A 222 -11.14 -2.49 -6.21
N TYR A 223 -11.65 -1.66 -5.34
CA TYR A 223 -12.95 -1.77 -4.66
C TYR A 223 -13.82 -0.55 -4.90
N SER A 224 -15.12 -0.65 -4.62
CA SER A 224 -16.02 0.50 -4.69
C SER A 224 -15.70 1.47 -3.56
N GLU A 225 -15.26 2.67 -3.93
CA GLU A 225 -15.02 3.77 -3.01
C GLU A 225 -16.09 4.86 -3.21
N SER A 226 -16.78 5.20 -2.14
CA SER A 226 -17.87 6.19 -2.16
C SER A 226 -17.45 7.58 -1.68
N GLY A 227 -16.22 7.72 -1.17
CA GLY A 227 -15.70 8.99 -0.66
C GLY A 227 -15.60 10.05 -1.74
N GLY A 228 -15.16 9.66 -2.93
CA GLY A 228 -15.10 10.53 -4.09
C GLY A 228 -14.10 11.68 -3.93
N ASN A 229 -13.17 11.58 -2.99
CA ASN A 229 -12.17 12.61 -2.74
C ASN A 229 -10.98 12.44 -3.67
N SER A 230 -10.44 13.55 -4.13
CA SER A 230 -9.21 13.60 -4.93
C SER A 230 -8.05 14.16 -4.11
N ASP A 231 -6.84 13.99 -4.61
CA ASP A 231 -5.65 14.67 -4.10
C ASP A 231 -5.69 16.19 -4.40
N GLY A 232 -4.68 16.91 -3.92
CA GLY A 232 -4.56 18.35 -4.13
C GLY A 232 -4.43 18.79 -5.61
N ASN A 233 -4.19 17.84 -6.52
CA ASN A 233 -4.12 18.07 -7.97
C ASN A 233 -5.41 17.66 -8.71
N GLY A 234 -6.41 17.17 -7.97
CA GLY A 234 -7.70 16.74 -8.52
C GLY A 234 -7.70 15.32 -9.07
N TYR A 235 -6.73 14.48 -8.71
CA TYR A 235 -6.62 13.09 -9.15
C TYR A 235 -6.99 12.11 -8.04
N GLY A 236 -7.39 10.92 -8.45
CA GLY A 236 -7.67 9.83 -7.54
C GLY A 236 -9.12 9.75 -7.05
N ASN A 237 -9.40 8.70 -6.30
CA ASN A 237 -10.66 8.45 -5.62
C ASN A 237 -10.36 7.84 -4.25
N PHE A 238 -10.32 8.69 -3.24
CA PHE A 238 -9.95 8.32 -1.87
C PHE A 238 -11.14 8.38 -0.93
N SER A 239 -11.04 7.65 0.19
CA SER A 239 -12.08 7.62 1.22
C SER A 239 -12.17 8.92 2.01
N MET A 240 -11.08 9.67 2.08
CA MET A 240 -10.99 10.95 2.78
C MET A 240 -10.36 12.02 1.89
N ALA A 241 -10.57 13.29 2.25
CA ALA A 241 -9.86 14.41 1.62
C ALA A 241 -8.36 14.36 2.02
N VAL A 242 -7.49 14.62 1.05
CA VAL A 242 -6.04 14.56 1.18
C VAL A 242 -5.44 15.95 1.11
#